data_a32428c8096eab75780a62c370507ab4
#
_entry.id   a32428c8096eab75780a62c370507ab4
#
_cell.length_a   1.000
_cell.length_b   1.000
_cell.length_c   1.000
_cell.angle_alpha   90.00
_cell.angle_beta   90.00
_cell.angle_gamma   90.00
#
_symmetry.space_group_name_H-M   'P 1'
#
loop_
_entity.id
_entity.type
_entity.pdbx_description
1 polymer ?
#
loop_
_entity_poly.entity_id
_entity_poly.type
_entity_poly.pdbx_seq_one_letter_code
_entity_poly.pdbx_strand_id
1 'polypeptide(L)'
;MSSRDFDLAISQRPLTMAPSFNSPKQELEQGICGQHGWSSRYYQDGTMRWCVEVRWGAGPRNGRVFVSDDVSDAGSKAGVKKGHAAAATVAIAGLRDIVDAANSKPTQTIEEAYGAHFDSTCSVMSGPEGWAQFWDFWNEMNSLGVETCVAIDVEGNQVTPPVLVQVCVSTVHGGSLCLLEIPNIEGLSDDMIRLLRDKRITKIICDGTSGADRRSLGIDASDNYADLEDITSSLMGVTGVQRGLARILNLAWPHQAVRVTKDQKDKKSVFFFAAIEQGKKPRLKGLDEIPGRIRRYAAMDAWCTMMGYLGLRQVAQDEGLGARVHAALF
;
A
#
# COMPACT_ATOMS: atom_id res chain seq x y z
N MET A 1 42.27 -37.52 8.52
CA MET A 1 42.23 -36.06 8.70
C MET A 1 40.77 -35.68 8.56
N SER A 2 40.12 -35.78 9.52
CA SER A 2 39.54 -34.99 10.62
C SER A 2 38.58 -33.93 10.10
N SER A 3 37.31 -34.38 10.14
CA SER A 3 36.12 -33.53 10.10
C SER A 3 35.93 -32.81 11.45
N ARG A 4 36.43 -31.60 11.59
CA ARG A 4 36.10 -30.67 12.70
C ARG A 4 36.71 -29.32 12.27
N ASP A 5 35.85 -28.37 12.04
CA ASP A 5 36.02 -26.91 12.15
C ASP A 5 35.15 -26.16 11.14
N PHE A 6 33.85 -26.46 11.18
CA PHE A 6 32.81 -25.60 10.57
C PHE A 6 31.69 -25.34 11.57
N ASP A 7 32.09 -24.89 12.76
CA ASP A 7 31.12 -24.35 13.72
C ASP A 7 31.64 -23.04 14.28
N LEU A 8 30.74 -22.08 14.40
CA LEU A 8 30.89 -20.78 15.06
C LEU A 8 31.45 -19.61 14.24
N ALA A 9 30.70 -19.19 13.24
CA ALA A 9 30.55 -17.76 12.98
C ALA A 9 29.06 -17.41 12.87
N ILE A 10 28.30 -17.65 13.95
CA ILE A 10 27.05 -16.92 14.17
C ILE A 10 27.48 -15.49 14.45
N SER A 11 27.52 -14.71 13.37
CA SER A 11 27.66 -13.27 13.41
C SER A 11 26.62 -12.75 14.39
N GLN A 12 27.06 -12.35 15.57
CA GLN A 12 26.31 -11.49 16.46
C GLN A 12 26.02 -10.22 15.68
N ARG A 13 24.84 -10.17 15.06
CA ARG A 13 24.32 -8.88 14.60
C ARG A 13 24.27 -8.01 15.85
N PRO A 14 24.87 -6.80 15.81
CA PRO A 14 24.70 -5.88 16.91
C PRO A 14 23.19 -5.75 17.15
N LEU A 15 22.77 -5.98 18.37
CA LEU A 15 21.44 -5.63 18.85
C LEU A 15 21.22 -4.18 18.41
N THR A 16 20.42 -3.96 17.38
CA THR A 16 20.00 -2.61 17.02
C THR A 16 19.33 -2.08 18.26
N MET A 17 19.97 -1.12 18.91
CA MET A 17 19.40 -0.44 20.07
C MET A 17 17.97 -0.06 19.70
N ALA A 18 17.03 -0.46 20.56
CA ALA A 18 15.63 -0.05 20.40
C ALA A 18 15.62 1.48 20.24
N PRO A 19 14.91 2.04 19.26
CA PRO A 19 14.90 3.48 19.03
C PRO A 19 14.47 4.16 20.35
N SER A 20 15.32 5.06 20.86
CA SER A 20 14.98 5.85 22.04
C SER A 20 14.02 6.97 21.61
N PHE A 21 12.80 6.92 22.12
CA PHE A 21 11.82 7.98 21.87
C PHE A 21 11.94 9.07 22.92
N ASN A 22 11.86 10.32 22.50
CA ASN A 22 12.00 11.49 23.39
C ASN A 22 10.71 11.81 24.19
N SER A 23 9.59 11.17 23.85
CA SER A 23 8.33 11.37 24.54
C SER A 23 7.35 10.19 24.28
N PRO A 24 6.37 9.96 25.19
CA PRO A 24 5.32 8.97 24.97
C PRO A 24 4.53 9.19 23.67
N LYS A 25 4.30 10.46 23.28
CA LYS A 25 3.66 10.76 21.99
C LYS A 25 4.48 10.23 20.82
N GLN A 26 5.78 10.47 20.82
CA GLN A 26 6.67 9.99 19.75
C GLN A 26 6.76 8.47 19.73
N GLU A 27 6.81 7.83 20.88
CA GLU A 27 6.77 6.37 21.00
C GLU A 27 5.47 5.79 20.43
N LEU A 28 4.31 6.37 20.74
CA LEU A 28 3.04 5.94 20.20
C LEU A 28 2.97 6.17 18.68
N GLU A 29 3.29 7.36 18.20
CA GLU A 29 3.11 7.74 16.78
C GLU A 29 4.14 7.08 15.87
N GLN A 30 5.41 7.16 16.21
CA GLN A 30 6.52 6.66 15.37
C GLN A 30 6.92 5.22 15.70
N GLY A 31 6.89 4.86 16.98
CA GLY A 31 7.18 3.50 17.43
C GLY A 31 6.03 2.54 17.09
N ILE A 32 4.92 2.66 17.81
CA ILE A 32 3.82 1.69 17.71
C ILE A 32 3.04 1.91 16.41
N CYS A 33 2.40 3.06 16.25
CA CYS A 33 1.54 3.31 15.09
C CYS A 33 2.33 3.26 13.78
N GLY A 34 3.50 3.89 13.73
CA GLY A 34 4.36 3.90 12.56
C GLY A 34 4.86 2.51 12.14
N GLN A 35 5.20 1.64 13.11
CA GLN A 35 5.66 0.28 12.85
C GLN A 35 4.56 -0.60 12.26
N HIS A 36 3.31 -0.45 12.72
CA HIS A 36 2.18 -1.29 12.32
C HIS A 36 1.29 -0.66 11.24
N GLY A 37 1.55 0.57 10.84
CA GLY A 37 0.69 1.30 9.89
C GLY A 37 -0.60 1.81 10.54
N TRP A 38 -0.68 1.80 11.86
CA TRP A 38 -1.83 2.31 12.61
C TRP A 38 -1.86 3.83 12.60
N SER A 39 -2.98 4.40 13.01
CA SER A 39 -3.15 5.85 13.13
C SER A 39 -3.48 6.24 14.56
N SER A 40 -3.14 7.48 14.92
CA SER A 40 -3.51 8.08 16.19
C SER A 40 -4.07 9.48 15.99
N ARG A 41 -5.11 9.82 16.76
CA ARG A 41 -5.75 11.14 16.74
C ARG A 41 -5.96 11.60 18.16
N TYR A 42 -5.47 12.82 18.49
CA TYR A 42 -5.61 13.44 19.80
C TYR A 42 -6.71 14.48 19.82
N TYR A 43 -7.48 14.53 20.90
CA TYR A 43 -8.52 15.53 21.13
C TYR A 43 -8.84 15.66 22.62
N GLN A 44 -9.60 16.67 23.01
CA GLN A 44 -10.23 16.72 24.33
C GLN A 44 -11.68 16.27 24.23
N ASP A 45 -12.14 15.49 25.23
CA ASP A 45 -13.53 15.08 25.33
C ASP A 45 -14.43 16.19 25.94
N GLY A 46 -15.72 15.92 26.06
CA GLY A 46 -16.66 16.88 26.65
C GLY A 46 -16.39 17.24 28.13
N THR A 47 -15.47 16.53 28.79
CA THR A 47 -15.01 16.81 30.15
C THR A 47 -13.61 17.43 30.19
N MET A 48 -13.12 17.91 29.07
CA MET A 48 -11.80 18.51 28.87
C MET A 48 -10.60 17.58 29.13
N ARG A 49 -10.83 16.27 29.22
CA ARG A 49 -9.73 15.29 29.35
C ARG A 49 -9.10 15.03 28.01
N TRP A 50 -7.79 14.85 27.98
CA TRP A 50 -7.08 14.50 26.78
C TRP A 50 -7.29 13.02 26.43
N CYS A 51 -7.69 12.80 25.20
CA CYS A 51 -7.95 11.49 24.61
C CYS A 51 -7.02 11.26 23.42
N VAL A 52 -6.68 10.01 23.19
CA VAL A 52 -6.12 9.56 21.91
C VAL A 52 -6.94 8.37 21.40
N GLU A 53 -7.41 8.49 20.18
CA GLU A 53 -7.99 7.39 19.42
C GLU A 53 -6.87 6.72 18.62
N VAL A 54 -6.65 5.43 18.83
CA VAL A 54 -5.71 4.63 18.03
C VAL A 54 -6.52 3.65 17.21
N ARG A 55 -6.24 3.60 15.90
CA ARG A 55 -6.87 2.69 14.96
C ARG A 55 -5.84 1.78 14.32
N TRP A 56 -6.12 0.47 14.35
CA TRP A 56 -5.30 -0.59 13.75
C TRP A 56 -5.94 -1.26 12.53
N GLY A 57 -7.06 -0.74 12.07
CA GLY A 57 -7.77 -1.15 10.88
C GLY A 57 -8.89 -0.17 10.54
N ALA A 58 -9.55 -0.37 9.42
CA ALA A 58 -10.70 0.40 9.02
C ALA A 58 -11.93 0.03 9.89
N GLY A 59 -12.79 1.02 10.16
CA GLY A 59 -14.03 0.86 10.89
C GLY A 59 -13.94 1.01 12.42
N PRO A 60 -15.11 1.17 13.08
CA PRO A 60 -15.18 1.48 14.50
C PRO A 60 -14.70 0.36 15.41
N ARG A 61 -14.73 -0.91 14.95
CA ARG A 61 -14.29 -2.06 15.72
C ARG A 61 -12.76 -2.21 15.76
N ASN A 62 -12.06 -1.58 14.83
CA ASN A 62 -10.61 -1.68 14.67
C ASN A 62 -9.89 -0.47 15.26
N GLY A 63 -10.40 0.05 16.36
CA GLY A 63 -9.81 1.18 17.08
C GLY A 63 -10.25 1.21 18.52
N ARG A 64 -9.52 1.96 19.34
CA ARG A 64 -9.84 2.21 20.75
C ARG A 64 -9.53 3.64 21.12
N VAL A 65 -10.39 4.21 21.95
CA VAL A 65 -10.15 5.52 22.58
C VAL A 65 -9.54 5.28 23.96
N PHE A 66 -8.44 5.96 24.23
CA PHE A 66 -7.77 6.00 25.52
C PHE A 66 -7.94 7.39 26.10
N VAL A 67 -8.41 7.46 27.33
CA VAL A 67 -8.71 8.71 28.04
C VAL A 67 -7.71 8.87 29.16
N SER A 68 -7.02 10.01 29.21
CA SER A 68 -6.13 10.36 30.33
C SER A 68 -6.90 11.20 31.36
N ASP A 69 -6.41 11.27 32.58
CA ASP A 69 -6.92 12.16 33.60
C ASP A 69 -6.37 13.59 33.48
N ASP A 70 -5.54 13.85 32.46
CA ASP A 70 -4.95 15.17 32.22
C ASP A 70 -5.96 16.11 31.57
N VAL A 71 -6.16 17.27 32.20
CA VAL A 71 -7.04 18.36 31.75
C VAL A 71 -6.26 19.61 31.37
N SER A 72 -5.01 19.46 30.97
CA SER A 72 -4.15 20.60 30.56
C SER A 72 -4.80 21.41 29.45
N ASP A 73 -4.63 22.72 29.54
CA ASP A 73 -5.23 23.71 28.63
C ASP A 73 -4.84 23.47 27.16
N ALA A 74 -5.84 23.27 26.31
CA ALA A 74 -5.67 23.12 24.86
C ALA A 74 -5.33 24.47 24.17
N GLY A 75 -5.54 25.61 24.83
CA GLY A 75 -5.22 26.92 24.31
C GLY A 75 -3.71 27.25 24.34
N SER A 76 -2.90 26.44 25.03
CA SER A 76 -1.46 26.66 25.14
C SER A 76 -0.65 25.51 24.52
N LYS A 77 0.48 25.83 23.87
CA LYS A 77 1.40 24.82 23.33
C LYS A 77 1.92 23.85 24.41
N ALA A 78 2.17 24.35 25.62
CA ALA A 78 2.64 23.54 26.73
C ALA A 78 1.55 22.58 27.23
N GLY A 79 0.31 23.05 27.37
CA GLY A 79 -0.83 22.22 27.75
C GLY A 79 -1.14 21.15 26.72
N VAL A 80 -1.15 21.49 25.43
CA VAL A 80 -1.32 20.51 24.34
C VAL A 80 -0.22 19.45 24.39
N LYS A 81 1.04 19.82 24.53
CA LYS A 81 2.16 18.87 24.61
C LYS A 81 2.02 17.91 25.79
N LYS A 82 1.66 18.44 26.96
CA LYS A 82 1.45 17.66 28.18
C LYS A 82 0.27 16.71 28.04
N GLY A 83 -0.88 17.19 27.55
CA GLY A 83 -2.08 16.40 27.34
C GLY A 83 -1.88 15.26 26.33
N HIS A 84 -1.23 15.53 25.18
CA HIS A 84 -0.88 14.49 24.22
C HIS A 84 0.05 13.43 24.83
N ALA A 85 1.04 13.83 25.65
CA ALA A 85 1.93 12.87 26.29
C ALA A 85 1.18 11.98 27.31
N ALA A 86 0.29 12.56 28.10
CA ALA A 86 -0.53 11.83 29.05
C ALA A 86 -1.46 10.81 28.37
N ALA A 87 -2.19 11.23 27.32
CA ALA A 87 -3.05 10.35 26.55
C ALA A 87 -2.24 9.22 25.85
N ALA A 88 -1.08 9.55 25.29
CA ALA A 88 -0.20 8.55 24.68
C ALA A 88 0.30 7.51 25.69
N THR A 89 0.65 7.92 26.91
CA THR A 89 1.08 6.99 27.99
C THR A 89 -0.01 5.98 28.30
N VAL A 90 -1.27 6.41 28.45
CA VAL A 90 -2.41 5.53 28.69
C VAL A 90 -2.62 4.57 27.51
N ALA A 91 -2.51 5.09 26.27
CA ALA A 91 -2.67 4.28 25.07
C ALA A 91 -1.58 3.22 24.93
N ILE A 92 -0.32 3.55 25.16
CA ILE A 92 0.80 2.59 25.11
C ILE A 92 0.55 1.44 26.07
N ALA A 93 0.16 1.74 27.31
CA ALA A 93 -0.16 0.71 28.30
C ALA A 93 -1.34 -0.17 27.90
N GLY A 94 -2.41 0.45 27.37
CA GLY A 94 -3.64 -0.26 26.99
C GLY A 94 -3.59 -0.96 25.63
N LEU A 95 -2.54 -0.73 24.82
CA LEU A 95 -2.34 -1.38 23.53
C LEU A 95 -1.40 -2.60 23.63
N ARG A 96 -0.78 -2.86 24.77
CA ARG A 96 0.27 -3.88 24.89
C ARG A 96 -0.14 -5.22 24.30
N ASP A 97 -1.30 -5.75 24.71
CA ASP A 97 -1.77 -7.06 24.22
C ASP A 97 -2.01 -7.08 22.70
N ILE A 98 -2.50 -5.96 22.16
CA ILE A 98 -2.75 -5.83 20.72
C ILE A 98 -1.43 -5.75 19.95
N VAL A 99 -0.46 -5.02 20.47
CA VAL A 99 0.90 -4.91 19.91
C VAL A 99 1.61 -6.26 19.97
N ASP A 100 1.52 -6.97 21.10
CA ASP A 100 2.13 -8.30 21.28
C ASP A 100 1.50 -9.31 20.31
N ALA A 101 0.17 -9.29 20.15
CA ALA A 101 -0.52 -10.12 19.16
C ALA A 101 -0.11 -9.78 17.73
N ALA A 102 0.04 -8.49 17.40
CA ALA A 102 0.51 -8.07 16.08
C ALA A 102 1.99 -8.46 15.84
N ASN A 103 2.83 -8.36 16.86
CA ASN A 103 4.24 -8.73 16.78
C ASN A 103 4.47 -10.25 16.76
N SER A 104 3.54 -11.04 17.29
CA SER A 104 3.64 -12.51 17.28
C SER A 104 3.37 -13.11 15.89
N LYS A 105 2.75 -12.36 14.97
CA LYS A 105 2.54 -12.83 13.60
C LYS A 105 3.88 -12.99 12.88
N PRO A 106 4.11 -14.13 12.20
CA PRO A 106 5.27 -14.29 11.35
C PRO A 106 5.35 -13.15 10.32
N THR A 107 6.55 -12.62 10.12
CA THR A 107 6.77 -11.57 9.12
C THR A 107 7.18 -12.22 7.82
N GLN A 108 6.48 -11.91 6.74
CA GLN A 108 6.76 -12.36 5.38
C GLN A 108 6.85 -11.17 4.43
N THR A 109 7.64 -11.29 3.38
CA THR A 109 7.61 -10.34 2.27
C THR A 109 6.31 -10.48 1.49
N ILE A 110 6.00 -9.52 0.62
CA ILE A 110 4.86 -9.62 -0.29
C ILE A 110 4.98 -10.91 -1.13
N GLU A 111 6.17 -11.22 -1.65
CA GLU A 111 6.41 -12.42 -2.46
C GLU A 111 6.19 -13.71 -1.67
N GLU A 112 6.66 -13.79 -0.42
CA GLU A 112 6.46 -14.98 0.43
C GLU A 112 5.00 -15.17 0.83
N ALA A 113 4.28 -14.07 1.09
CA ALA A 113 2.89 -14.12 1.54
C ALA A 113 1.90 -14.42 0.40
N TYR A 114 2.13 -13.83 -0.77
CA TYR A 114 1.14 -13.84 -1.86
C TYR A 114 1.62 -14.45 -3.16
N GLY A 115 2.93 -14.73 -3.33
CA GLY A 115 3.49 -15.17 -4.61
C GLY A 115 2.85 -16.44 -5.17
N ALA A 116 2.57 -17.45 -4.34
CA ALA A 116 1.91 -18.66 -4.78
C ALA A 116 0.45 -18.41 -5.22
N HIS A 117 -0.25 -17.51 -4.54
CA HIS A 117 -1.61 -17.13 -4.92
C HIS A 117 -1.61 -16.34 -6.23
N PHE A 118 -0.70 -15.39 -6.38
CA PHE A 118 -0.50 -14.67 -7.64
C PHE A 118 -0.25 -15.62 -8.80
N ASP A 119 0.71 -16.54 -8.67
CA ASP A 119 1.06 -17.50 -9.74
C ASP A 119 -0.11 -18.42 -10.12
N SER A 120 -1.03 -18.72 -9.19
CA SER A 120 -2.18 -19.59 -9.44
C SER A 120 -3.42 -18.88 -9.97
N THR A 121 -3.53 -17.57 -9.80
CA THR A 121 -4.76 -16.82 -10.09
C THR A 121 -4.57 -15.70 -11.09
N CYS A 122 -3.33 -15.29 -11.38
CA CYS A 122 -3.04 -14.16 -12.24
C CYS A 122 -2.37 -14.60 -13.56
N SER A 123 -2.97 -14.22 -14.68
CA SER A 123 -2.35 -14.32 -16.00
C SER A 123 -1.56 -13.03 -16.27
N VAL A 124 -0.30 -13.17 -16.70
CA VAL A 124 0.55 -12.02 -17.06
C VAL A 124 0.69 -11.99 -18.57
N MET A 125 0.25 -10.88 -19.18
CA MET A 125 0.18 -10.69 -20.63
C MET A 125 0.91 -9.42 -21.05
N SER A 126 1.06 -9.23 -22.35
CA SER A 126 1.65 -8.01 -22.95
C SER A 126 1.25 -7.87 -24.42
N GLY A 127 1.49 -6.67 -24.95
CA GLY A 127 1.27 -6.38 -26.36
C GLY A 127 -0.19 -6.45 -26.80
N PRO A 128 -0.44 -6.52 -28.12
CA PRO A 128 -1.79 -6.45 -28.67
C PRO A 128 -2.74 -7.56 -28.19
N GLU A 129 -2.23 -8.78 -27.99
CA GLU A 129 -3.04 -9.89 -27.49
C GLU A 129 -3.47 -9.66 -26.04
N GLY A 130 -2.59 -9.12 -25.21
CA GLY A 130 -2.91 -8.76 -23.83
C GLY A 130 -3.96 -7.65 -23.77
N TRP A 131 -3.85 -6.64 -24.64
CA TRP A 131 -4.86 -5.59 -24.73
C TRP A 131 -6.20 -6.09 -25.25
N ALA A 132 -6.20 -6.99 -26.22
CA ALA A 132 -7.43 -7.61 -26.70
C ALA A 132 -8.17 -8.34 -25.57
N GLN A 133 -7.45 -9.18 -24.81
CA GLN A 133 -8.02 -9.86 -23.64
C GLN A 133 -8.50 -8.89 -22.55
N PHE A 134 -7.76 -7.83 -22.30
CA PHE A 134 -8.18 -6.79 -21.34
C PHE A 134 -9.52 -6.17 -21.76
N TRP A 135 -9.66 -5.79 -23.02
CA TRP A 135 -10.89 -5.18 -23.51
C TRP A 135 -12.07 -6.17 -23.56
N ASP A 136 -11.80 -7.44 -23.81
CA ASP A 136 -12.84 -8.48 -23.72
C ASP A 136 -13.34 -8.62 -22.29
N PHE A 137 -12.46 -8.69 -21.29
CA PHE A 137 -12.84 -8.66 -19.88
C PHE A 137 -13.62 -7.39 -19.51
N TRP A 138 -13.15 -6.25 -19.93
CA TRP A 138 -13.83 -5.00 -19.64
C TRP A 138 -15.25 -4.97 -20.23
N ASN A 139 -15.42 -5.42 -21.47
CA ASN A 139 -16.71 -5.52 -22.14
C ASN A 139 -17.65 -6.50 -21.40
N GLU A 140 -17.14 -7.63 -20.94
CA GLU A 140 -17.91 -8.58 -20.14
C GLU A 140 -18.40 -7.95 -18.84
N MET A 141 -17.50 -7.36 -18.05
CA MET A 141 -17.86 -6.67 -16.80
C MET A 141 -18.89 -5.58 -17.03
N ASN A 142 -18.67 -4.74 -18.03
CA ASN A 142 -19.61 -3.66 -18.38
C ASN A 142 -20.99 -4.19 -18.79
N SER A 143 -21.04 -5.30 -19.53
CA SER A 143 -22.31 -5.95 -19.93
C SER A 143 -23.10 -6.50 -18.73
N LEU A 144 -22.40 -6.90 -17.68
CA LEU A 144 -22.97 -7.37 -16.41
C LEU A 144 -23.36 -6.21 -15.46
N GLY A 145 -23.08 -4.97 -15.84
CA GLY A 145 -23.30 -3.80 -14.98
C GLY A 145 -22.37 -3.78 -13.75
N VAL A 146 -21.25 -4.47 -13.81
CA VAL A 146 -20.26 -4.51 -12.73
C VAL A 146 -19.34 -3.32 -12.86
N GLU A 147 -19.14 -2.58 -11.76
CA GLU A 147 -18.17 -1.50 -11.69
C GLU A 147 -16.77 -2.05 -11.96
N THR A 148 -16.09 -1.50 -12.97
CA THR A 148 -14.76 -1.93 -13.36
C THR A 148 -13.70 -1.01 -12.79
N CYS A 149 -12.87 -1.57 -11.93
CA CYS A 149 -11.66 -0.93 -11.42
C CYS A 149 -10.42 -1.62 -11.99
N VAL A 150 -9.39 -0.86 -12.26
CA VAL A 150 -8.09 -1.37 -12.65
C VAL A 150 -7.02 -0.82 -11.73
N ALA A 151 -6.11 -1.66 -11.26
CA ALA A 151 -4.93 -1.17 -10.56
C ALA A 151 -3.85 -0.85 -11.59
N ILE A 152 -3.16 0.27 -11.38
CA ILE A 152 -2.04 0.70 -12.22
C ILE A 152 -0.85 0.95 -11.32
N ASP A 153 0.29 0.43 -11.71
CA ASP A 153 1.58 0.70 -11.09
C ASP A 153 2.61 1.05 -12.17
N VAL A 154 3.69 1.72 -11.80
CA VAL A 154 4.66 2.27 -12.76
C VAL A 154 6.08 2.07 -12.26
N GLU A 155 6.93 1.60 -13.14
CA GLU A 155 8.37 1.56 -12.89
C GLU A 155 9.11 2.58 -13.72
N GLY A 156 10.06 3.26 -13.09
CA GLY A 156 10.79 4.32 -13.76
C GLY A 156 9.96 5.58 -13.97
N ASN A 157 9.34 6.06 -12.89
CA ASN A 157 8.37 7.17 -12.90
C ASN A 157 8.99 8.58 -12.87
N GLN A 158 10.33 8.68 -12.87
CA GLN A 158 11.02 9.98 -12.93
C GLN A 158 11.16 10.51 -14.36
N VAL A 159 10.76 9.73 -15.34
CA VAL A 159 10.76 10.09 -16.78
C VAL A 159 9.37 9.97 -17.36
N THR A 160 9.11 10.73 -18.42
CA THR A 160 7.85 10.67 -19.17
C THR A 160 8.17 10.35 -20.63
N PRO A 161 7.64 9.27 -21.21
CA PRO A 161 6.84 8.22 -20.57
C PRO A 161 7.68 7.36 -19.62
N PRO A 162 7.05 6.64 -18.66
CA PRO A 162 7.75 5.77 -17.71
C PRO A 162 8.45 4.60 -18.42
N VAL A 163 9.25 3.82 -17.68
CA VAL A 163 9.99 2.69 -18.27
C VAL A 163 9.10 1.47 -18.48
N LEU A 164 8.20 1.22 -17.56
CA LEU A 164 7.24 0.11 -17.61
C LEU A 164 5.94 0.55 -16.92
N VAL A 165 4.80 0.19 -17.50
CA VAL A 165 3.48 0.34 -16.90
C VAL A 165 2.88 -1.04 -16.67
N GLN A 166 2.28 -1.25 -15.51
CA GLN A 166 1.58 -2.46 -15.13
C GLN A 166 0.11 -2.12 -14.89
N VAL A 167 -0.78 -2.91 -15.49
CA VAL A 167 -2.23 -2.80 -15.29
C VAL A 167 -2.75 -4.13 -14.79
N CYS A 168 -3.51 -4.14 -13.71
CA CYS A 168 -4.17 -5.34 -13.21
C CYS A 168 -5.68 -5.14 -13.14
N VAL A 169 -6.42 -6.09 -13.66
CA VAL A 169 -7.87 -6.18 -13.55
C VAL A 169 -8.25 -7.52 -12.93
N SER A 170 -9.21 -7.49 -11.98
CA SER A 170 -9.82 -8.71 -11.44
C SER A 170 -11.00 -9.14 -12.30
N THR A 171 -11.15 -10.45 -12.50
CA THR A 171 -12.23 -11.03 -13.29
C THR A 171 -13.40 -11.44 -12.39
N VAL A 172 -14.60 -11.55 -12.95
CA VAL A 172 -15.80 -12.03 -12.25
C VAL A 172 -15.66 -13.45 -11.70
N HIS A 173 -14.70 -14.22 -12.22
CA HIS A 173 -14.48 -15.61 -11.84
C HIS A 173 -13.40 -15.79 -10.77
N GLY A 174 -12.92 -14.71 -10.15
CA GLY A 174 -11.92 -14.73 -9.09
C GLY A 174 -10.47 -14.83 -9.57
N GLY A 175 -10.22 -14.75 -10.89
CA GLY A 175 -8.89 -14.59 -11.47
C GLY A 175 -8.49 -13.14 -11.64
N SER A 176 -7.27 -12.91 -12.12
CA SER A 176 -6.77 -11.59 -12.48
C SER A 176 -5.99 -11.65 -13.79
N LEU A 177 -6.00 -10.54 -14.50
CA LEU A 177 -5.13 -10.32 -15.66
C LEU A 177 -4.21 -9.14 -15.35
N CYS A 178 -2.90 -9.38 -15.38
CA CYS A 178 -1.90 -8.32 -15.35
C CYS A 178 -1.34 -8.11 -16.75
N LEU A 179 -1.38 -6.88 -17.21
CA LEU A 179 -0.85 -6.45 -18.48
C LEU A 179 0.40 -5.61 -18.24
N LEU A 180 1.49 -5.97 -18.90
CA LEU A 180 2.75 -5.23 -18.88
C LEU A 180 2.94 -4.48 -20.19
N GLU A 181 3.18 -3.18 -20.12
CA GLU A 181 3.46 -2.34 -21.28
C GLU A 181 4.78 -1.61 -21.11
N ILE A 182 5.65 -1.70 -22.13
CA ILE A 182 6.82 -0.85 -22.27
C ILE A 182 6.43 0.29 -23.21
N PRO A 183 6.28 1.51 -22.69
CA PRO A 183 6.02 2.66 -23.52
C PRO A 183 7.17 2.90 -24.52
N ASN A 184 6.85 3.25 -25.75
CA ASN A 184 7.85 3.65 -26.72
C ASN A 184 8.35 5.09 -26.45
N ILE A 185 9.33 5.56 -27.22
CA ILE A 185 9.88 6.91 -27.03
C ILE A 185 8.87 8.02 -27.37
N GLU A 186 7.84 7.69 -28.14
CA GLU A 186 6.78 8.63 -28.56
C GLU A 186 5.66 8.73 -27.50
N GLY A 187 5.53 7.72 -26.62
CA GLY A 187 4.55 7.72 -25.53
C GLY A 187 3.95 6.36 -25.23
N LEU A 188 2.80 6.41 -24.56
CA LEU A 188 1.96 5.27 -24.25
C LEU A 188 1.23 4.77 -25.51
N SER A 189 0.85 3.48 -25.53
CA SER A 189 0.03 2.94 -26.61
C SER A 189 -1.37 3.58 -26.64
N ASP A 190 -2.04 3.49 -27.79
CA ASP A 190 -3.42 3.98 -27.95
C ASP A 190 -4.37 3.28 -26.98
N ASP A 191 -4.17 1.98 -26.72
CA ASP A 191 -4.95 1.22 -25.76
C ASP A 191 -4.74 1.71 -24.32
N MET A 192 -3.50 2.01 -23.94
CA MET A 192 -3.21 2.60 -22.63
C MET A 192 -3.83 4.00 -22.50
N ILE A 193 -3.69 4.85 -23.52
CA ILE A 193 -4.32 6.17 -23.54
C ILE A 193 -5.83 6.05 -23.43
N ARG A 194 -6.44 5.11 -24.18
CA ARG A 194 -7.87 4.81 -24.09
C ARG A 194 -8.28 4.40 -22.68
N LEU A 195 -7.52 3.49 -22.05
CA LEU A 195 -7.76 3.09 -20.66
C LEU A 195 -7.71 4.28 -19.69
N LEU A 196 -6.67 5.08 -19.78
CA LEU A 196 -6.46 6.22 -18.88
C LEU A 196 -7.59 7.26 -19.02
N ARG A 197 -8.10 7.49 -20.23
CA ARG A 197 -9.15 8.49 -20.53
C ARG A 197 -10.58 7.97 -20.37
N ASP A 198 -10.80 6.66 -20.26
CA ASP A 198 -12.14 6.11 -20.06
C ASP A 198 -12.64 6.36 -18.63
N LYS A 199 -13.56 7.32 -18.49
CA LYS A 199 -14.14 7.72 -17.20
C LYS A 199 -15.02 6.66 -16.55
N ARG A 200 -15.40 5.61 -17.29
CA ARG A 200 -16.17 4.48 -16.75
C ARG A 200 -15.29 3.49 -16.00
N ILE A 201 -13.97 3.59 -16.17
CA ILE A 201 -12.99 2.74 -15.52
C ILE A 201 -12.32 3.54 -14.40
N THR A 202 -12.45 3.09 -13.17
CA THR A 202 -11.73 3.69 -12.03
C THR A 202 -10.32 3.12 -11.97
N LYS A 203 -9.31 4.00 -12.06
CA LYS A 203 -7.89 3.65 -11.97
C LYS A 203 -7.46 3.72 -10.51
N ILE A 204 -7.05 2.60 -9.96
CA ILE A 204 -6.52 2.51 -8.60
C ILE A 204 -5.00 2.56 -8.67
N ILE A 205 -4.41 3.52 -7.99
CA ILE A 205 -2.95 3.70 -7.89
C ILE A 205 -2.52 3.66 -6.43
N CYS A 206 -1.25 3.43 -6.18
CA CYS A 206 -0.65 3.49 -4.84
C CYS A 206 0.55 4.45 -4.86
N ASP A 207 0.29 5.74 -5.10
CA ASP A 207 1.29 6.76 -5.38
C ASP A 207 1.55 7.70 -4.17
N GLY A 208 0.59 7.76 -3.27
CA GLY A 208 0.64 8.60 -2.07
C GLY A 208 0.83 10.08 -2.39
N THR A 209 1.52 10.78 -1.50
CA THR A 209 1.77 12.22 -1.64
C THR A 209 2.77 12.57 -2.75
N SER A 210 3.51 11.59 -3.28
CA SER A 210 4.50 11.83 -4.33
C SER A 210 3.84 12.24 -5.65
N GLY A 211 2.74 11.61 -6.02
CA GLY A 211 2.05 11.80 -7.29
C GLY A 211 2.91 11.51 -8.51
N ALA A 212 3.99 10.71 -8.36
CA ALA A 212 4.98 10.51 -9.41
C ALA A 212 4.43 9.63 -10.54
N ASP A 213 3.69 8.58 -10.20
CA ASP A 213 3.08 7.66 -11.15
C ASP A 213 2.04 8.39 -11.99
N ARG A 214 1.15 9.15 -11.34
CA ARG A 214 0.16 9.98 -12.02
C ARG A 214 0.78 10.93 -13.03
N ARG A 215 1.83 11.66 -12.59
CA ARG A 215 2.52 12.61 -13.49
C ARG A 215 3.17 11.91 -14.67
N SER A 216 3.83 10.78 -14.45
CA SER A 216 4.50 10.02 -15.52
C SER A 216 3.53 9.46 -16.55
N LEU A 217 2.30 9.14 -16.14
CA LEU A 217 1.20 8.66 -16.98
C LEU A 217 0.36 9.80 -17.58
N GLY A 218 0.54 11.04 -17.14
CA GLY A 218 -0.29 12.16 -17.56
C GLY A 218 -1.75 12.05 -17.07
N ILE A 219 -1.98 11.41 -15.93
CA ILE A 219 -3.29 11.35 -15.28
C ILE A 219 -3.55 12.69 -14.58
N ASP A 220 -4.67 13.31 -14.88
CA ASP A 220 -5.10 14.55 -14.24
C ASP A 220 -6.35 14.36 -13.37
N ALA A 221 -6.77 15.44 -12.69
CA ALA A 221 -7.93 15.38 -11.79
C ALA A 221 -9.27 15.11 -12.50
N SER A 222 -9.33 15.24 -13.84
CA SER A 222 -10.52 14.93 -14.63
C SER A 222 -10.62 13.45 -15.01
N ASP A 223 -9.52 12.72 -14.89
CA ASP A 223 -9.48 11.28 -15.13
C ASP A 223 -10.01 10.55 -13.90
N ASN A 224 -10.87 9.56 -14.07
CA ASN A 224 -11.43 8.81 -12.96
C ASN A 224 -10.34 7.91 -12.31
N TYR A 225 -9.72 8.39 -11.23
CA TYR A 225 -8.71 7.64 -10.47
C TYR A 225 -8.92 7.79 -8.97
N ALA A 226 -8.40 6.83 -8.21
CA ALA A 226 -8.35 6.87 -6.76
C ALA A 226 -6.99 6.38 -6.26
N ASP A 227 -6.42 7.10 -5.29
CA ASP A 227 -5.21 6.67 -4.62
C ASP A 227 -5.54 5.74 -3.44
N LEU A 228 -4.90 4.58 -3.42
CA LEU A 228 -5.11 3.58 -2.39
C LEU A 228 -4.73 4.09 -0.99
N GLU A 229 -3.77 5.00 -0.89
CA GLU A 229 -3.42 5.66 0.36
C GLU A 229 -4.52 6.62 0.84
N ASP A 230 -5.16 7.35 -0.07
CA ASP A 230 -6.28 8.24 0.25
C ASP A 230 -7.52 7.46 0.67
N ILE A 231 -7.85 6.37 -0.03
CA ILE A 231 -8.93 5.44 0.37
C ILE A 231 -8.66 4.92 1.79
N THR A 232 -7.43 4.44 2.04
CA THR A 232 -7.05 3.93 3.36
C THR A 232 -7.16 5.02 4.43
N SER A 233 -6.70 6.22 4.14
CA SER A 233 -6.74 7.35 5.06
C SER A 233 -8.17 7.76 5.39
N SER A 234 -9.05 7.77 4.39
CA SER A 234 -10.48 8.04 4.58
C SER A 234 -11.15 6.98 5.47
N LEU A 235 -10.87 5.69 5.23
CA LEU A 235 -11.39 4.61 6.06
C LEU A 235 -10.88 4.65 7.50
N MET A 236 -9.63 5.05 7.69
CA MET A 236 -9.03 5.19 9.01
C MET A 236 -9.46 6.49 9.73
N GLY A 237 -10.10 7.42 9.02
CA GLY A 237 -10.52 8.71 9.56
C GLY A 237 -9.34 9.66 9.84
N VAL A 238 -8.25 9.54 9.09
CA VAL A 238 -7.04 10.37 9.18
C VAL A 238 -6.60 10.80 7.79
N THR A 239 -5.81 11.85 7.70
CA THR A 239 -5.28 12.39 6.44
C THR A 239 -3.76 12.46 6.46
N GLY A 240 -3.13 12.37 5.29
CA GLY A 240 -1.71 12.65 5.10
C GLY A 240 -0.75 11.62 5.72
N VAL A 241 -1.20 10.41 5.98
CA VAL A 241 -0.34 9.34 6.50
C VAL A 241 0.06 8.41 5.37
N GLN A 242 1.29 8.53 4.93
CA GLN A 242 1.85 7.61 3.93
C GLN A 242 2.10 6.23 4.54
N ARG A 243 1.55 5.19 3.93
CA ARG A 243 1.64 3.81 4.45
C ARG A 243 2.46 2.87 3.58
N GLY A 244 2.38 3.05 2.28
CA GLY A 244 2.95 2.13 1.30
C GLY A 244 2.21 0.78 1.23
N LEU A 245 2.32 0.11 0.11
CA LEU A 245 1.51 -1.05 -0.27
C LEU A 245 1.49 -2.17 0.79
N ALA A 246 2.64 -2.57 1.34
CA ALA A 246 2.68 -3.65 2.35
C ALA A 246 1.85 -3.34 3.61
N ARG A 247 1.86 -2.07 4.06
CA ARG A 247 1.05 -1.65 5.22
C ARG A 247 -0.42 -1.58 4.87
N ILE A 248 -0.76 -1.17 3.67
CA ILE A 248 -2.13 -1.15 3.17
C ILE A 248 -2.68 -2.57 3.11
N LEU A 249 -1.91 -3.54 2.61
CA LEU A 249 -2.30 -4.95 2.60
C LEU A 249 -2.57 -5.50 4.01
N ASN A 250 -1.76 -5.14 5.00
CA ASN A 250 -2.01 -5.52 6.39
C ASN A 250 -3.32 -4.92 6.96
N LEU A 251 -3.69 -3.72 6.52
CA LEU A 251 -4.94 -3.06 6.93
C LEU A 251 -6.15 -3.62 6.17
N ALA A 252 -5.97 -3.95 4.90
CA ALA A 252 -6.99 -4.55 4.05
C ALA A 252 -7.36 -5.98 4.50
N TRP A 253 -6.37 -6.71 5.02
CA TRP A 253 -6.51 -8.11 5.45
C TRP A 253 -6.06 -8.29 6.91
N PRO A 254 -6.75 -7.67 7.89
CA PRO A 254 -6.31 -7.66 9.29
C PRO A 254 -6.29 -9.04 9.95
N HIS A 255 -7.06 -10.00 9.42
CA HIS A 255 -7.17 -11.37 9.96
C HIS A 255 -6.17 -12.36 9.34
N GLN A 256 -5.34 -11.92 8.38
CA GLN A 256 -4.32 -12.80 7.82
C GLN A 256 -3.33 -13.29 8.90
N ALA A 257 -2.83 -14.51 8.74
CA ALA A 257 -1.95 -15.17 9.71
C ALA A 257 -0.55 -14.56 9.76
N VAL A 258 -0.15 -13.80 8.76
CA VAL A 258 1.18 -13.21 8.62
C VAL A 258 1.12 -11.70 8.58
N ARG A 259 2.22 -11.05 8.96
CA ARG A 259 2.44 -9.62 8.76
C ARG A 259 3.28 -9.42 7.51
N VAL A 260 2.74 -8.72 6.53
CA VAL A 260 3.43 -8.46 5.27
C VAL A 260 4.39 -7.28 5.40
N THR A 261 5.57 -7.42 4.84
CA THR A 261 6.58 -6.36 4.74
C THR A 261 7.10 -6.25 3.32
N LYS A 262 7.58 -5.07 2.95
CA LYS A 262 8.26 -4.89 1.68
C LYS A 262 9.62 -5.62 1.72
N ASP A 263 9.91 -6.42 0.71
CA ASP A 263 11.18 -7.14 0.63
C ASP A 263 12.35 -6.16 0.39
N GLN A 264 13.40 -6.27 1.20
CA GLN A 264 14.63 -5.52 0.92
C GLN A 264 15.36 -6.02 -0.34
N LYS A 265 15.09 -7.25 -0.79
CA LYS A 265 15.65 -7.82 -2.02
C LYS A 265 15.08 -7.19 -3.29
N ASP A 266 13.91 -6.56 -3.20
CA ASP A 266 13.25 -5.83 -4.30
C ASP A 266 14.07 -4.61 -4.76
N LYS A 267 15.08 -4.21 -3.99
CA LYS A 267 16.07 -3.21 -4.42
C LYS A 267 16.66 -3.51 -5.80
N LYS A 268 16.77 -4.79 -6.20
CA LYS A 268 17.30 -5.14 -7.54
C LYS A 268 16.37 -4.68 -8.66
N SER A 269 15.06 -4.75 -8.47
CA SER A 269 14.07 -4.25 -9.42
C SER A 269 14.14 -2.73 -9.52
N VAL A 270 14.16 -2.05 -8.37
CA VAL A 270 14.32 -0.59 -8.31
C VAL A 270 15.62 -0.15 -9.00
N PHE A 271 16.75 -0.82 -8.74
CA PHE A 271 18.02 -0.49 -9.38
C PHE A 271 18.02 -0.77 -10.88
N PHE A 272 17.27 -1.79 -11.35
CA PHE A 272 17.16 -2.10 -12.77
C PHE A 272 16.50 -0.95 -13.53
N PHE A 273 15.33 -0.51 -13.08
CA PHE A 273 14.58 0.58 -13.72
C PHE A 273 15.25 1.94 -13.52
N ALA A 274 15.77 2.22 -12.34
CA ALA A 274 16.55 3.45 -12.08
C ALA A 274 17.79 3.59 -12.95
N ALA A 275 18.44 2.49 -13.35
CA ALA A 275 19.57 2.54 -14.27
C ALA A 275 19.15 2.95 -15.69
N ILE A 276 17.92 2.59 -16.10
CA ILE A 276 17.36 2.99 -17.39
C ILE A 276 16.93 4.48 -17.34
N GLU A 277 16.25 4.89 -16.28
CA GLU A 277 15.89 6.30 -16.05
C GLU A 277 17.10 7.24 -16.09
N GLN A 278 18.19 6.82 -15.45
CA GLN A 278 19.43 7.59 -15.39
C GLN A 278 20.29 7.52 -16.67
N GLY A 279 19.79 6.86 -17.73
CA GLY A 279 20.52 6.68 -18.98
C GLY A 279 21.76 5.77 -18.86
N LYS A 280 21.92 5.05 -17.73
CA LYS A 280 23.00 4.07 -17.53
C LYS A 280 22.76 2.77 -18.29
N LYS A 281 21.53 2.52 -18.69
CA LYS A 281 21.09 1.45 -19.57
C LYS A 281 20.21 2.01 -20.68
N PRO A 282 20.19 1.41 -21.87
CA PRO A 282 19.29 1.81 -22.95
C PRO A 282 17.83 1.60 -22.52
N ARG A 283 16.91 2.34 -23.14
CA ARG A 283 15.48 2.08 -22.99
C ARG A 283 15.14 0.68 -23.52
N LEU A 284 14.19 0.06 -22.85
CA LEU A 284 13.71 -1.26 -23.22
C LEU A 284 12.97 -1.20 -24.56
N LYS A 285 13.15 -2.23 -25.37
CA LYS A 285 12.45 -2.41 -26.65
C LYS A 285 11.39 -3.51 -26.58
N GLY A 286 11.51 -4.39 -25.59
CA GLY A 286 10.60 -5.51 -25.39
C GLY A 286 10.70 -6.07 -23.97
N LEU A 287 9.66 -6.80 -23.54
CA LEU A 287 9.62 -7.43 -22.22
C LEU A 287 10.69 -8.52 -22.02
N ASP A 288 11.19 -9.12 -23.09
CA ASP A 288 12.28 -10.09 -23.06
C ASP A 288 13.59 -9.51 -22.51
N GLU A 289 13.77 -8.19 -22.61
CA GLU A 289 14.91 -7.49 -22.03
C GLU A 289 14.81 -7.34 -20.49
N ILE A 290 13.63 -7.56 -19.91
CA ILE A 290 13.43 -7.53 -18.46
C ILE A 290 13.61 -8.94 -17.92
N PRO A 291 14.52 -9.17 -16.95
CA PRO A 291 14.67 -10.48 -16.31
C PRO A 291 13.33 -10.99 -15.76
N GLY A 292 13.02 -12.25 -15.96
CA GLY A 292 11.73 -12.86 -15.61
C GLY A 292 11.28 -12.60 -14.17
N ARG A 293 12.23 -12.65 -13.22
CA ARG A 293 11.96 -12.31 -11.82
C ARG A 293 11.51 -10.84 -11.63
N ILE A 294 12.11 -9.90 -12.38
CA ILE A 294 11.77 -8.47 -12.29
C ILE A 294 10.40 -8.23 -12.94
N ARG A 295 10.10 -8.91 -14.07
CA ARG A 295 8.76 -8.86 -14.69
C ARG A 295 7.68 -9.36 -13.74
N ARG A 296 7.93 -10.51 -13.11
CA ARG A 296 7.00 -11.09 -12.14
C ARG A 296 6.78 -10.15 -10.94
N TYR A 297 7.86 -9.56 -10.43
CA TYR A 297 7.77 -8.57 -9.34
C TYR A 297 6.89 -7.37 -9.75
N ALA A 298 7.16 -6.77 -10.90
CA ALA A 298 6.37 -5.64 -11.39
C ALA A 298 4.89 -5.99 -11.58
N ALA A 299 4.57 -7.13 -12.22
CA ALA A 299 3.20 -7.58 -12.34
C ALA A 299 2.51 -7.80 -10.98
N MET A 300 3.26 -8.29 -10.00
CA MET A 300 2.76 -8.53 -8.66
C MET A 300 2.50 -7.25 -7.87
N ASP A 301 3.23 -6.16 -8.10
CA ASP A 301 2.96 -4.86 -7.45
C ASP A 301 1.59 -4.31 -7.89
N ALA A 302 1.25 -4.32 -9.18
CA ALA A 302 -0.07 -3.93 -9.66
C ALA A 302 -1.17 -4.88 -9.16
N TRP A 303 -0.91 -6.18 -9.13
CA TRP A 303 -1.85 -7.17 -8.58
C TRP A 303 -2.08 -6.94 -7.09
N CYS A 304 -1.05 -6.67 -6.31
CA CYS A 304 -1.16 -6.36 -4.88
C CYS A 304 -1.91 -5.04 -4.63
N THR A 305 -1.76 -4.05 -5.50
CA THR A 305 -2.56 -2.82 -5.46
C THR A 305 -4.04 -3.13 -5.66
N MET A 306 -4.40 -4.00 -6.60
CA MET A 306 -5.78 -4.48 -6.79
C MET A 306 -6.27 -5.25 -5.56
N MET A 307 -5.48 -6.17 -5.02
CA MET A 307 -5.84 -6.93 -3.82
C MET A 307 -6.02 -6.03 -2.60
N GLY A 308 -5.18 -5.01 -2.44
CA GLY A 308 -5.33 -3.99 -1.40
C GLY A 308 -6.66 -3.24 -1.52
N TYR A 309 -7.03 -2.82 -2.72
CA TYR A 309 -8.32 -2.17 -2.98
C TYR A 309 -9.52 -3.08 -2.66
N LEU A 310 -9.50 -4.32 -3.15
CA LEU A 310 -10.59 -5.27 -2.90
C LEU A 310 -10.75 -5.57 -1.40
N GLY A 311 -9.64 -5.74 -0.68
CA GLY A 311 -9.68 -5.93 0.77
C GLY A 311 -10.20 -4.72 1.53
N LEU A 312 -9.79 -3.50 1.18
CA LEU A 312 -10.32 -2.28 1.81
C LEU A 312 -11.81 -2.09 1.49
N ARG A 313 -12.24 -2.41 0.27
CA ARG A 313 -13.66 -2.37 -0.10
C ARG A 313 -14.48 -3.37 0.72
N GLN A 314 -13.98 -4.59 0.91
CA GLN A 314 -14.63 -5.60 1.76
C GLN A 314 -14.73 -5.12 3.21
N VAL A 315 -13.63 -4.63 3.79
CA VAL A 315 -13.64 -4.06 5.15
C VAL A 315 -14.66 -2.92 5.26
N ALA A 316 -14.73 -2.05 4.25
CA ALA A 316 -15.69 -0.94 4.25
C ALA A 316 -17.14 -1.42 4.21
N GLN A 317 -17.43 -2.49 3.46
CA GLN A 317 -18.75 -3.10 3.41
C GLN A 317 -19.13 -3.74 4.76
N ASP A 318 -18.23 -4.53 5.33
CA ASP A 318 -18.43 -5.23 6.60
C ASP A 318 -18.64 -4.26 7.78
N GLU A 319 -18.02 -3.11 7.74
CA GLU A 319 -18.10 -2.05 8.75
C GLU A 319 -19.19 -1.00 8.46
N GLY A 320 -19.95 -1.14 7.38
CA GLY A 320 -20.98 -0.18 6.98
C GLY A 320 -20.44 1.18 6.52
N LEU A 321 -19.18 1.21 6.07
CA LEU A 321 -18.47 2.42 5.62
C LEU A 321 -18.45 2.57 4.10
N GLY A 322 -19.26 1.81 3.37
CA GLY A 322 -19.28 1.82 1.90
C GLY A 322 -19.40 3.22 1.29
N ALA A 323 -20.23 4.10 1.90
CA ALA A 323 -20.35 5.49 1.46
C ALA A 323 -19.04 6.29 1.56
N ARG A 324 -18.14 5.97 2.51
CA ARG A 324 -16.82 6.64 2.63
C ARG A 324 -15.86 6.21 1.56
N VAL A 325 -15.87 4.94 1.16
CA VAL A 325 -15.08 4.46 0.01
C VAL A 325 -15.58 5.09 -1.26
N HIS A 326 -16.89 5.12 -1.46
CA HIS A 326 -17.50 5.76 -2.60
C HIS A 326 -17.14 7.26 -2.68
N ALA A 327 -17.21 8.00 -1.56
CA ALA A 327 -16.81 9.40 -1.49
C ALA A 327 -15.29 9.63 -1.70
N ALA A 328 -14.45 8.61 -1.53
CA ALA A 328 -13.03 8.69 -1.81
C ALA A 328 -12.69 8.28 -3.26
N LEU A 329 -13.64 7.67 -3.97
CA LEU A 329 -13.52 7.27 -5.38
C LEU A 329 -14.09 8.33 -6.34
N PHE A 330 -15.00 9.16 -5.88
CA PHE A 330 -15.72 10.19 -6.64
C PHE A 330 -15.72 11.53 -5.90
#